data_3ec484365499e0365d70aa569e299673
#
_entry.id   3ec484365499e0365d70aa569e299673
#
_cell.length_a   1.000
_cell.length_b   1.000
_cell.length_c   1.000
_cell.angle_alpha   90.00
_cell.angle_beta   90.00
_cell.angle_gamma   90.00
#
_symmetry.space_group_name_H-M   'P 1'
#
loop_
_entity.id
_entity.type
_entity.pdbx_description
1 polymer ?
#
loop_
_entity_poly.entity_id
_entity_poly.type
_entity_poly.pdbx_seq_one_letter_code
_entity_poly.pdbx_strand_id
1 'polypeptide(L)'
;MNIGDAARASGVSAKMIRHYEQVGLLPAAARTGAGYRQYGEADVHTLRFIRHARDLGFSLAQIAELVGLWQDRRRPSRQVKALAEAHMRELEAKAQELLAMKATLAHLVHCCHGDERPDCPILEQLASPPLPPAPRSGQDPAAAGAADEKKRGPKASL
;
A
#
# COMPACT_ATOMS: atom_id res chain seq x y z
N MET A 1 15.14 8.94 -29.34
CA MET A 1 15.17 7.48 -29.53
C MET A 1 13.76 6.92 -29.66
N ASN A 2 13.58 5.75 -30.27
CA ASN A 2 12.26 5.11 -30.35
C ASN A 2 11.86 4.44 -29.01
N ILE A 3 10.63 3.95 -28.90
CA ILE A 3 10.11 3.34 -27.67
C ILE A 3 10.88 2.08 -27.26
N GLY A 4 11.41 1.30 -28.21
CA GLY A 4 12.20 0.11 -27.91
C GLY A 4 13.56 0.47 -27.31
N ASP A 5 14.19 1.53 -27.81
CA ASP A 5 15.44 2.06 -27.26
C ASP A 5 15.23 2.65 -25.87
N ALA A 6 14.15 3.43 -25.67
CA ALA A 6 13.78 3.97 -24.37
C ALA A 6 13.49 2.84 -23.34
N ALA A 7 12.82 1.77 -23.76
CA ALA A 7 12.56 0.61 -22.94
C ALA A 7 13.86 -0.09 -22.49
N ARG A 8 14.79 -0.32 -23.41
CA ARG A 8 16.11 -0.91 -23.08
C ARG A 8 16.90 0.00 -22.15
N ALA A 9 16.93 1.30 -22.44
CA ALA A 9 17.70 2.28 -21.67
C ALA A 9 17.17 2.50 -20.24
N SER A 10 15.84 2.41 -20.06
CA SER A 10 15.18 2.63 -18.75
C SER A 10 14.92 1.33 -17.96
N GLY A 11 14.89 0.20 -18.66
CA GLY A 11 14.48 -1.10 -18.11
C GLY A 11 12.96 -1.18 -17.85
N VAL A 12 12.17 -0.29 -18.48
CA VAL A 12 10.70 -0.29 -18.42
C VAL A 12 10.16 -0.82 -19.74
N SER A 13 9.21 -1.76 -19.72
CA SER A 13 8.67 -2.33 -20.96
C SER A 13 7.93 -1.27 -21.80
N ALA A 14 7.96 -1.42 -23.12
CA ALA A 14 7.26 -0.51 -24.04
C ALA A 14 5.75 -0.39 -23.74
N LYS A 15 5.13 -1.48 -23.22
CA LYS A 15 3.74 -1.47 -22.77
C LYS A 15 3.54 -0.52 -21.57
N MET A 16 4.45 -0.59 -20.60
CA MET A 16 4.39 0.27 -19.40
C MET A 16 4.71 1.73 -19.74
N ILE A 17 5.61 2.00 -20.67
CA ILE A 17 5.89 3.37 -21.14
C ILE A 17 4.61 4.00 -21.70
N ARG A 18 3.88 3.29 -22.57
CA ARG A 18 2.59 3.77 -23.12
C ARG A 18 1.55 4.00 -22.01
N HIS A 19 1.52 3.10 -21.02
CA HIS A 19 0.61 3.25 -19.89
C HIS A 19 0.95 4.51 -19.07
N TYR A 20 2.23 4.78 -18.80
CA TYR A 20 2.66 5.98 -18.08
C TYR A 20 2.35 7.28 -18.84
N GLU A 21 2.43 7.27 -20.18
CA GLU A 21 1.93 8.38 -21.00
C GLU A 21 0.41 8.58 -20.85
N GLN A 22 -0.35 7.48 -20.91
CA GLN A 22 -1.82 7.53 -20.81
C GLN A 22 -2.32 8.06 -19.47
N VAL A 23 -1.65 7.70 -18.38
CA VAL A 23 -2.01 8.16 -17.02
C VAL A 23 -1.35 9.49 -16.64
N GLY A 24 -0.62 10.12 -17.57
CA GLY A 24 0.02 11.43 -17.35
C GLY A 24 1.25 11.42 -16.44
N LEU A 25 1.79 10.26 -16.15
CA LEU A 25 3.02 10.11 -15.35
C LEU A 25 4.28 10.44 -16.14
N LEU A 26 4.23 10.27 -17.45
CA LEU A 26 5.22 10.69 -18.42
C LEU A 26 4.57 11.64 -19.42
N PRO A 27 5.19 12.77 -19.79
CA PRO A 27 4.68 13.62 -20.85
C PRO A 27 4.48 12.83 -22.15
N ALA A 28 3.49 13.20 -22.93
CA ALA A 28 3.28 12.58 -24.24
C ALA A 28 4.52 12.77 -25.11
N ALA A 29 5.07 11.67 -25.62
CA ALA A 29 6.26 11.71 -26.45
C ALA A 29 6.02 12.56 -27.73
N ALA A 30 7.00 13.37 -28.09
CA ALA A 30 7.02 14.03 -29.40
C ALA A 30 6.91 12.97 -30.52
N ARG A 31 6.32 13.35 -31.65
CA ARG A 31 6.20 12.46 -32.82
C ARG A 31 7.05 12.96 -33.96
N THR A 32 7.64 12.03 -34.70
CA THR A 32 8.27 12.34 -35.98
C THR A 32 7.23 12.75 -37.02
N GLY A 33 7.63 13.35 -38.11
CA GLY A 33 6.76 13.60 -39.25
C GLY A 33 6.06 12.33 -39.80
N ALA A 34 6.65 11.16 -39.56
CA ALA A 34 6.06 9.84 -39.89
C ALA A 34 5.18 9.28 -38.75
N GLY A 35 4.89 10.04 -37.69
CA GLY A 35 3.97 9.65 -36.61
C GLY A 35 4.57 8.79 -35.49
N TYR A 36 5.86 8.44 -35.55
CA TYR A 36 6.50 7.60 -34.53
C TYR A 36 6.86 8.39 -33.28
N ARG A 37 6.64 7.79 -32.09
CA ARG A 37 7.02 8.37 -30.80
C ARG A 37 8.52 8.49 -30.65
N GLN A 38 8.97 9.66 -30.17
CA GLN A 38 10.35 9.96 -29.87
C GLN A 38 10.54 10.32 -28.39
N TYR A 39 11.48 9.66 -27.75
CA TYR A 39 11.85 9.87 -26.35
C TYR A 39 13.23 10.49 -26.25
N GLY A 40 13.39 11.46 -25.35
CA GLY A 40 14.67 12.08 -25.02
C GLY A 40 15.33 11.43 -23.80
N GLU A 41 16.53 11.92 -23.49
CA GLU A 41 17.25 11.47 -22.28
C GLU A 41 16.47 11.80 -21.00
N ALA A 42 15.81 12.96 -20.95
CA ALA A 42 14.96 13.36 -19.82
C ALA A 42 13.83 12.36 -19.57
N ASP A 43 13.20 11.83 -20.63
CA ASP A 43 12.16 10.81 -20.52
C ASP A 43 12.72 9.51 -19.97
N VAL A 44 13.90 9.10 -20.41
CA VAL A 44 14.60 7.91 -19.89
C VAL A 44 14.95 8.07 -18.40
N HIS A 45 15.40 9.26 -17.99
CA HIS A 45 15.65 9.56 -16.58
C HIS A 45 14.38 9.47 -15.75
N THR A 46 13.26 10.04 -16.24
CA THR A 46 11.96 9.95 -15.58
C THR A 46 11.48 8.50 -15.49
N LEU A 47 11.63 7.72 -16.55
CA LEU A 47 11.28 6.29 -16.55
C LEU A 47 12.10 5.49 -15.54
N ARG A 48 13.40 5.75 -15.43
CA ARG A 48 14.25 5.10 -14.39
C ARG A 48 13.80 5.48 -12.99
N PHE A 49 13.47 6.75 -12.77
CA PHE A 49 12.94 7.20 -11.48
C PHE A 49 11.64 6.47 -11.14
N ILE A 50 10.67 6.41 -12.08
CA ILE A 50 9.40 5.70 -11.91
C ILE A 50 9.65 4.22 -11.58
N ARG A 51 10.58 3.57 -12.29
CA ARG A 51 10.93 2.18 -12.04
C ARG A 51 11.44 1.98 -10.61
N HIS A 52 12.45 2.77 -10.19
CA HIS A 52 13.00 2.66 -8.83
C HIS A 52 11.93 2.90 -7.74
N ALA A 53 11.05 3.88 -7.93
CA ALA A 53 9.95 4.12 -7.00
C ALA A 53 8.96 2.93 -6.97
N ARG A 54 8.69 2.31 -8.12
CA ARG A 54 7.89 1.07 -8.20
C ARG A 54 8.55 -0.09 -7.47
N ASP A 55 9.85 -0.27 -7.65
CA ASP A 55 10.62 -1.32 -6.99
C ASP A 55 10.61 -1.16 -5.46
N LEU A 56 10.50 0.08 -4.96
CA LEU A 56 10.30 0.41 -3.55
C LEU A 56 8.83 0.29 -3.08
N GLY A 57 7.90 -0.10 -3.97
CA GLY A 57 6.51 -0.37 -3.61
C GLY A 57 5.58 0.83 -3.64
N PHE A 58 6.03 2.03 -4.08
CA PHE A 58 5.15 3.19 -4.21
C PHE A 58 4.02 2.93 -5.22
N SER A 59 2.82 3.39 -4.90
CA SER A 59 1.67 3.39 -5.80
C SER A 59 1.87 4.40 -6.95
N LEU A 60 1.13 4.24 -8.05
CA LEU A 60 1.21 5.20 -9.17
C LEU A 60 0.86 6.62 -8.75
N ALA A 61 -0.10 6.80 -7.82
CA ALA A 61 -0.46 8.11 -7.29
C ALA A 61 0.69 8.75 -6.50
N GLN A 62 1.32 8.00 -5.61
CA GLN A 62 2.50 8.44 -4.85
C GLN A 62 3.69 8.77 -5.78
N ILE A 63 3.87 7.97 -6.84
CA ILE A 63 4.92 8.20 -7.84
C ILE A 63 4.64 9.50 -8.61
N ALA A 64 3.39 9.77 -8.99
CA ALA A 64 3.03 11.02 -9.66
C ALA A 64 3.38 12.25 -8.79
N GLU A 65 3.08 12.19 -7.49
CA GLU A 65 3.45 13.22 -6.55
C GLU A 65 4.97 13.37 -6.42
N LEU A 66 5.71 12.25 -6.30
CA LEU A 66 7.17 12.25 -6.25
C LEU A 66 7.81 12.81 -7.52
N VAL A 67 7.29 12.47 -8.72
CA VAL A 67 7.77 13.03 -10.00
C VAL A 67 7.53 14.53 -10.05
N GLY A 68 6.35 15.00 -9.65
CA GLY A 68 6.04 16.42 -9.56
C GLY A 68 7.00 17.17 -8.62
N LEU A 69 7.23 16.61 -7.43
CA LEU A 69 8.20 17.15 -6.49
C LEU A 69 9.64 17.09 -7.01
N TRP A 70 10.03 16.05 -7.73
CA TRP A 70 11.36 15.91 -8.30
C TRP A 70 11.64 16.96 -9.38
N GLN A 71 10.64 17.31 -10.17
CA GLN A 71 10.74 18.33 -11.23
C GLN A 71 10.72 19.76 -10.67
N ASP A 72 10.10 19.98 -9.51
CA ASP A 72 10.10 21.27 -8.85
C ASP A 72 11.39 21.49 -8.02
N ARG A 73 12.33 22.25 -8.58
CA ARG A 73 13.59 22.60 -7.90
C ARG A 73 13.42 23.53 -6.69
N ARG A 74 12.25 24.13 -6.51
CA ARG A 74 11.96 25.05 -5.40
C ARG A 74 11.31 24.33 -4.22
N ARG A 75 10.97 23.04 -4.38
CA ARG A 75 10.31 22.27 -3.33
C ARG A 75 11.14 22.19 -2.05
N PRO A 76 10.53 22.26 -0.89
CA PRO A 76 11.22 21.94 0.36
C PRO A 76 11.41 20.40 0.48
N SER A 77 12.61 19.97 0.85
CA SER A 77 12.95 18.54 1.03
C SER A 77 12.06 17.84 2.07
N ARG A 78 11.48 18.61 3.02
CA ARG A 78 10.54 18.08 4.03
C ARG A 78 9.31 17.41 3.40
N GLN A 79 8.84 17.85 2.23
CA GLN A 79 7.69 17.22 1.56
C GLN A 79 8.03 15.82 1.06
N VAL A 80 9.20 15.66 0.43
CA VAL A 80 9.68 14.35 -0.02
C VAL A 80 9.91 13.43 1.16
N LYS A 81 10.49 13.96 2.26
CA LYS A 81 10.70 13.21 3.50
C LYS A 81 9.38 12.72 4.07
N ALA A 82 8.36 13.57 4.16
CA ALA A 82 7.05 13.22 4.69
C ALA A 82 6.37 12.10 3.87
N LEU A 83 6.47 12.15 2.53
CA LEU A 83 5.97 11.08 1.65
C LEU A 83 6.69 9.75 1.90
N ALA A 84 8.03 9.79 2.01
CA ALA A 84 8.80 8.59 2.29
C ALA A 84 8.47 8.00 3.67
N GLU A 85 8.32 8.83 4.70
CA GLU A 85 7.93 8.39 6.05
C GLU A 85 6.51 7.81 6.08
N ALA A 86 5.57 8.38 5.32
CA ALA A 86 4.23 7.83 5.19
C ALA A 86 4.27 6.43 4.53
N HIS A 87 5.01 6.29 3.44
CA HIS A 87 5.17 5.01 2.77
C HIS A 87 5.88 3.95 3.64
N MET A 88 6.88 4.34 4.43
CA MET A 88 7.51 3.44 5.42
C MET A 88 6.49 2.88 6.42
N ARG A 89 5.56 3.71 6.91
CA ARG A 89 4.48 3.23 7.80
C ARG A 89 3.53 2.25 7.11
N GLU A 90 3.20 2.48 5.83
CA GLU A 90 2.40 1.55 5.03
C GLU A 90 3.10 0.20 4.86
N LEU A 91 4.41 0.23 4.56
CA LEU A 91 5.23 -0.98 4.43
C LEU A 91 5.33 -1.74 5.75
N GLU A 92 5.51 -1.05 6.89
CA GLU A 92 5.55 -1.66 8.22
C GLU A 92 4.22 -2.37 8.54
N ALA A 93 3.08 -1.70 8.30
CA ALA A 93 1.77 -2.31 8.48
C ALA A 93 1.61 -3.57 7.61
N LYS A 94 2.05 -3.50 6.35
CA LYS A 94 2.00 -4.65 5.44
C LYS A 94 2.89 -5.80 5.88
N ALA A 95 4.08 -5.49 6.41
CA ALA A 95 4.98 -6.50 6.96
C ALA A 95 4.35 -7.23 8.15
N GLN A 96 3.67 -6.51 9.05
CA GLN A 96 2.96 -7.10 10.18
C GLN A 96 1.79 -7.99 9.73
N GLU A 97 1.02 -7.57 8.72
CA GLU A 97 -0.03 -8.42 8.12
C GLU A 97 0.54 -9.73 7.57
N LEU A 98 1.64 -9.66 6.82
CA LEU A 98 2.29 -10.85 6.25
C LEU A 98 2.84 -11.78 7.34
N LEU A 99 3.40 -11.23 8.41
CA LEU A 99 3.85 -12.03 9.56
C LEU A 99 2.69 -12.73 10.26
N ALA A 100 1.55 -12.05 10.41
CA ALA A 100 0.34 -12.64 10.97
C ALA A 100 -0.20 -13.80 10.10
N MET A 101 -0.26 -13.60 8.79
CA MET A 101 -0.64 -14.66 7.84
C MET A 101 0.30 -15.86 7.92
N LYS A 102 1.61 -15.61 7.98
CA LYS A 102 2.62 -16.67 8.14
C LYS A 102 2.41 -17.44 9.45
N ALA A 103 2.15 -16.75 10.56
CA ALA A 103 1.93 -17.37 11.86
C ALA A 103 0.69 -18.27 11.84
N THR A 104 -0.40 -17.81 11.22
CA THR A 104 -1.62 -18.62 11.04
C THR A 104 -1.34 -19.89 10.25
N LEU A 105 -0.64 -19.77 9.11
CA LEU A 105 -0.28 -20.95 8.31
C LEU A 105 0.66 -21.89 9.06
N ALA A 106 1.62 -21.38 9.82
CA ALA A 106 2.52 -22.20 10.63
C ALA A 106 1.77 -22.98 11.69
N HIS A 107 0.77 -22.39 12.33
CA HIS A 107 -0.10 -23.07 13.26
C HIS A 107 -0.87 -24.24 12.58
N LEU A 108 -1.47 -23.99 11.43
CA LEU A 108 -2.18 -24.99 10.65
C LEU A 108 -1.28 -26.17 10.22
N VAL A 109 -0.06 -25.85 9.77
CA VAL A 109 0.93 -26.85 9.41
C VAL A 109 1.32 -27.70 10.63
N HIS A 110 1.49 -27.06 11.79
CA HIS A 110 1.80 -27.80 13.04
C HIS A 110 0.69 -28.74 13.47
N CYS A 111 -0.58 -28.37 13.27
CA CYS A 111 -1.72 -29.20 13.57
C CYS A 111 -1.98 -30.32 12.54
N CYS A 112 -1.34 -30.25 11.38
CA CYS A 112 -1.46 -31.25 10.33
C CYS A 112 -0.43 -32.35 10.52
N HIS A 113 -0.87 -33.60 10.66
CA HIS A 113 0.04 -34.75 10.86
C HIS A 113 0.76 -35.17 9.57
N GLY A 114 0.32 -34.64 8.39
CA GLY A 114 0.95 -34.95 7.10
C GLY A 114 0.88 -36.43 6.69
N ASP A 115 -0.13 -37.14 7.17
CA ASP A 115 -0.36 -38.54 6.86
C ASP A 115 -1.28 -38.71 5.63
N GLU A 116 -1.50 -39.95 5.20
CA GLU A 116 -2.33 -40.28 4.03
C GLU A 116 -3.85 -40.15 4.29
N ARG A 117 -4.29 -39.62 5.43
CA ARG A 117 -5.70 -39.45 5.77
C ARG A 117 -6.29 -38.29 4.98
N PRO A 118 -7.56 -38.39 4.54
CA PRO A 118 -8.22 -37.31 3.81
C PRO A 118 -8.55 -36.08 4.67
N ASP A 119 -8.52 -36.20 5.98
CA ASP A 119 -8.86 -35.16 6.94
C ASP A 119 -7.67 -34.18 7.06
N CYS A 120 -7.81 -32.99 6.50
CA CYS A 120 -6.76 -31.98 6.50
C CYS A 120 -7.25 -30.71 7.22
N PRO A 121 -6.73 -30.42 8.42
CA PRO A 121 -7.12 -29.23 9.18
C PRO A 121 -6.91 -27.92 8.43
N ILE A 122 -5.93 -27.88 7.53
CA ILE A 122 -5.65 -26.71 6.71
C ILE A 122 -6.82 -26.46 5.73
N LEU A 123 -7.29 -27.52 5.04
CA LEU A 123 -8.41 -27.42 4.09
C LEU A 123 -9.73 -27.12 4.80
N GLU A 124 -9.97 -27.72 5.94
CA GLU A 124 -11.17 -27.47 6.75
C GLU A 124 -11.23 -26.02 7.21
N GLN A 125 -10.13 -25.46 7.67
CA GLN A 125 -10.10 -24.06 8.11
C GLN A 125 -10.19 -23.08 6.96
N LEU A 126 -9.63 -23.38 5.79
CA LEU A 126 -9.78 -22.55 4.58
C LEU A 126 -11.20 -22.62 4.00
N ALA A 127 -11.91 -23.73 4.19
CA ALA A 127 -13.30 -23.93 3.79
C ALA A 127 -14.30 -23.29 4.78
N SER A 128 -13.88 -23.02 6.02
CA SER A 128 -14.70 -22.38 7.03
C SER A 128 -14.81 -20.86 6.79
N PRO A 129 -15.94 -20.23 7.14
CA PRO A 129 -16.04 -18.78 7.08
C PRO A 129 -14.95 -18.13 7.95
N PRO A 130 -14.39 -16.96 7.53
CA PRO A 130 -13.33 -16.32 8.28
C PRO A 130 -13.78 -16.04 9.70
N LEU A 131 -12.94 -16.41 10.66
CA LEU A 131 -13.14 -16.07 12.07
C LEU A 131 -13.28 -14.54 12.19
N PRO A 132 -14.25 -14.04 12.98
CA PRO A 132 -14.31 -12.62 13.26
C PRO A 132 -12.97 -12.17 13.84
N PRO A 133 -12.48 -10.95 13.49
CA PRO A 133 -11.23 -10.45 14.03
C PRO A 133 -11.27 -10.51 15.55
N ALA A 134 -10.19 -11.05 16.15
CA ALA A 134 -10.06 -11.10 17.59
C ALA A 134 -10.31 -9.70 18.17
N PRO A 135 -11.06 -9.58 19.29
CA PRO A 135 -11.31 -8.30 19.92
C PRO A 135 -9.95 -7.64 20.21
N ARG A 136 -9.78 -6.42 19.74
CA ARG A 136 -8.56 -5.64 20.00
C ARG A 136 -8.49 -5.49 21.50
N SER A 137 -7.54 -6.17 22.13
CA SER A 137 -7.19 -6.01 23.53
C SER A 137 -6.67 -4.58 23.72
N GLY A 138 -7.54 -3.68 24.16
CA GLY A 138 -7.18 -2.28 24.38
C GLY A 138 -8.35 -1.31 24.36
N GLN A 139 -9.51 -1.71 24.91
CA GLN A 139 -10.51 -0.77 25.39
C GLN A 139 -10.88 -1.17 26.81
N ASP A 140 -10.25 -0.50 27.78
CA ASP A 140 -10.68 -0.51 29.16
C ASP A 140 -12.16 -0.04 29.25
N PRO A 141 -13.06 -0.84 29.83
CA PRO A 141 -14.42 -0.39 30.11
C PRO A 141 -14.47 0.32 31.48
N ALA A 142 -13.73 1.40 31.68
CA ALA A 142 -13.73 2.15 32.92
C ALA A 142 -13.96 3.63 32.68
N ALA A 143 -15.09 3.99 32.09
CA ALA A 143 -15.63 5.35 32.18
C ALA A 143 -17.11 5.41 31.76
N ALA A 144 -17.97 4.63 32.41
CA ALA A 144 -19.42 4.84 32.32
C ALA A 144 -20.07 4.41 33.62
N GLY A 145 -20.02 5.25 34.64
CA GLY A 145 -20.68 4.94 35.89
C GLY A 145 -20.44 5.98 36.98
N ALA A 146 -20.81 7.24 36.74
CA ALA A 146 -21.00 8.18 37.85
C ALA A 146 -21.71 9.45 37.36
N ALA A 147 -22.98 9.41 37.17
CA ALA A 147 -23.86 10.59 37.25
C ALA A 147 -25.31 10.15 37.11
N ASP A 148 -25.94 9.73 38.18
CA ASP A 148 -27.32 10.10 38.49
C ASP A 148 -27.75 9.49 39.83
N GLU A 149 -27.43 10.18 40.91
CA GLU A 149 -28.10 9.99 42.19
C GLU A 149 -28.09 11.28 42.99
N LYS A 150 -28.98 12.19 42.62
CA LYS A 150 -29.36 13.29 43.50
C LYS A 150 -30.70 13.92 43.10
N LYS A 151 -31.82 13.30 43.52
CA LYS A 151 -33.07 14.03 43.82
C LYS A 151 -34.15 13.09 44.35
N ARG A 152 -34.14 12.85 45.62
CA ARG A 152 -35.37 12.59 46.38
C ARG A 152 -35.23 13.21 47.77
N GLY A 153 -35.71 14.42 47.91
CA GLY A 153 -35.92 15.06 49.20
C GLY A 153 -37.14 14.48 49.91
N PRO A 154 -37.18 14.48 51.26
CA PRO A 154 -38.26 13.92 52.02
C PRO A 154 -39.49 14.85 52.11
N LYS A 155 -40.70 14.26 51.89
CA LYS A 155 -41.95 14.90 52.27
C LYS A 155 -42.14 14.71 53.77
N ALA A 156 -42.17 15.82 54.49
CA ALA A 156 -42.64 15.91 55.85
C ALA A 156 -44.16 15.81 55.86
N SER A 157 -44.67 14.96 56.76
CA SER A 157 -46.07 14.91 57.19
C SER A 157 -46.38 15.97 58.24
N LEU A 158 -47.48 16.60 58.05
CA LEU A 158 -48.46 16.93 59.10
C LEU A 158 -49.80 17.07 58.45
#